data_278c89a75900091ebd5ec64e60fa8f97
#
_entry.id   278c89a75900091ebd5ec64e60fa8f97
#
_cell.length_a   1.000
_cell.length_b   1.000
_cell.length_c   1.000
_cell.angle_alpha   90.00
_cell.angle_beta   90.00
_cell.angle_gamma   90.00
#
_symmetry.space_group_name_H-M   'P 1'
#
loop_
_entity.id
_entity.type
_entity.pdbx_description
1 polymer ?
#
loop_
_entity_poly.entity_id
_entity_poly.type
_entity_poly.pdbx_seq_one_letter_code
_entity_poly.pdbx_strand_id
1 'polypeptide(L)'
;MADKLKQEVAKNALAVQAGRDVNVGMSFTEVERVFTILFENNFPKLQEIAARTAEENVTKFVGKLKEDFVRNSEKIDMSKIAEPDVQYMFNDIMKSNARKGEKANPEILSALVVQRISTDSNDMLSLTCGEAMDIVPKLNTEHISFLTFHQMMYKVFNLAYTKYTEFEEWGKLIMKVSNNIFELSDINIKYLEYLGVLSKDYVVQNQFYKGTLKAYPFLKDVAYNVMDNEFKVN
;
A
#
# COMPACT_ATOMS: atom_id res chain seq x y z
N MET A 1 56.07 37.17 -14.39
CA MET A 1 55.49 37.04 -15.75
C MET A 1 54.12 36.38 -15.57
N ALA A 2 53.07 37.07 -15.94
CA ALA A 2 51.72 36.49 -15.88
C ALA A 2 51.49 35.71 -17.19
N ASP A 3 51.36 34.41 -17.09
CA ASP A 3 50.94 33.57 -18.22
C ASP A 3 49.56 33.98 -18.68
N LYS A 4 49.46 34.47 -19.91
CA LYS A 4 48.18 34.75 -20.55
C LYS A 4 47.59 33.44 -21.08
N LEU A 5 46.62 32.89 -20.38
CA LEU A 5 45.79 31.79 -20.87
C LEU A 5 45.03 32.24 -22.12
N LYS A 6 45.28 31.60 -23.26
CA LYS A 6 44.51 31.76 -24.50
C LYS A 6 43.62 30.54 -24.67
N GLN A 7 42.32 30.78 -24.82
CA GLN A 7 41.35 29.73 -25.10
C GLN A 7 40.72 29.99 -26.48
N GLU A 8 40.79 29.01 -27.38
CA GLU A 8 40.05 29.00 -28.63
C GLU A 8 38.72 28.21 -28.42
N VAL A 9 37.61 28.84 -28.74
CA VAL A 9 36.27 28.27 -28.53
C VAL A 9 35.62 28.03 -29.88
N ALA A 10 35.16 26.79 -30.10
CA ALA A 10 34.41 26.47 -31.30
C ALA A 10 33.02 27.14 -31.28
N LYS A 11 32.45 27.42 -32.47
CA LYS A 11 31.16 28.08 -32.62
C LYS A 11 30.09 27.26 -31.90
N ASN A 12 29.41 27.86 -30.92
CA ASN A 12 28.38 27.25 -30.02
C ASN A 12 28.95 26.48 -28.80
N ALA A 13 30.18 26.63 -28.40
CA ALA A 13 30.70 26.07 -27.16
C ALA A 13 30.72 27.13 -26.06
N LEU A 14 30.43 26.68 -24.80
CA LEU A 14 30.55 27.51 -23.61
C LEU A 14 32.02 27.52 -23.18
N ALA A 15 32.66 28.68 -23.20
CA ALA A 15 34.02 28.84 -22.71
C ALA A 15 34.05 29.44 -21.32
N VAL A 16 34.70 28.78 -20.38
CA VAL A 16 34.92 29.27 -19.01
C VAL A 16 36.41 29.48 -18.80
N GLN A 17 36.80 30.73 -18.52
CA GLN A 17 38.17 31.09 -18.22
C GLN A 17 38.23 31.73 -16.83
N ALA A 18 38.95 31.14 -15.90
CA ALA A 18 39.14 31.67 -14.57
C ALA A 18 40.58 31.52 -14.09
N GLY A 19 41.08 32.55 -13.43
CA GLY A 19 42.41 32.56 -12.82
C GLY A 19 42.55 31.85 -11.49
N ARG A 20 41.43 31.51 -10.87
CA ARG A 20 41.25 30.67 -9.64
C ARG A 20 39.88 30.03 -9.70
N ASP A 21 39.61 29.05 -8.92
CA ASP A 21 38.44 28.24 -8.78
C ASP A 21 37.28 28.42 -9.79
N VAL A 22 37.14 27.49 -10.72
CA VAL A 22 35.99 27.37 -11.64
C VAL A 22 34.97 26.43 -10.97
N ASN A 23 33.86 26.97 -10.54
CA ASN A 23 32.70 26.15 -10.16
C ASN A 23 31.94 25.80 -11.45
N VAL A 24 32.13 24.59 -11.99
CA VAL A 24 31.51 24.09 -13.23
C VAL A 24 30.06 23.59 -12.97
N GLY A 25 29.49 23.87 -11.81
CA GLY A 25 28.10 23.59 -11.50
C GLY A 25 27.14 24.60 -12.13
N MET A 26 25.99 24.15 -12.59
CA MET A 26 24.91 25.06 -12.98
C MET A 26 24.51 25.92 -11.77
N SER A 27 24.37 27.22 -11.98
CA SER A 27 23.81 28.11 -10.96
C SER A 27 22.32 27.79 -10.71
N PHE A 28 21.82 28.15 -9.54
CA PHE A 28 20.39 27.97 -9.23
C PHE A 28 19.49 28.60 -10.31
N THR A 29 19.83 29.78 -10.78
CA THR A 29 19.10 30.49 -11.83
C THR A 29 19.12 29.76 -13.17
N GLU A 30 20.22 29.10 -13.53
CA GLU A 30 20.29 28.27 -14.74
C GLU A 30 19.47 27.01 -14.62
N VAL A 31 19.48 26.36 -13.44
CA VAL A 31 18.62 25.22 -13.13
C VAL A 31 17.15 25.63 -13.22
N GLU A 32 16.76 26.73 -12.58
CA GLU A 32 15.40 27.26 -12.63
C GLU A 32 14.95 27.54 -14.08
N ARG A 33 15.81 28.17 -14.90
CA ARG A 33 15.52 28.43 -16.30
C ARG A 33 15.32 27.17 -17.12
N VAL A 34 16.15 26.15 -16.92
CA VAL A 34 16.00 24.83 -17.59
C VAL A 34 14.68 24.17 -17.18
N PHE A 35 14.35 24.19 -15.90
CA PHE A 35 13.07 23.66 -15.40
C PHE A 35 11.88 24.39 -16.01
N THR A 36 11.92 25.72 -16.07
CA THR A 36 10.85 26.52 -16.67
C THR A 36 10.65 26.17 -18.14
N ILE A 37 11.72 26.08 -18.93
CA ILE A 37 11.65 25.72 -20.36
C ILE A 37 11.11 24.29 -20.53
N LEU A 38 11.58 23.34 -19.74
CA LEU A 38 11.10 21.95 -19.80
C LEU A 38 9.63 21.85 -19.39
N PHE A 39 9.21 22.61 -18.38
CA PHE A 39 7.85 22.66 -17.91
C PHE A 39 6.90 23.25 -18.98
N GLU A 40 7.22 24.42 -19.52
CA GLU A 40 6.42 25.09 -20.54
C GLU A 40 6.26 24.23 -21.82
N ASN A 41 7.32 23.53 -22.23
CA ASN A 41 7.29 22.71 -23.44
C ASN A 41 6.61 21.35 -23.26
N ASN A 42 6.69 20.74 -22.08
CA ASN A 42 6.22 19.39 -21.84
C ASN A 42 4.93 19.33 -21.03
N PHE A 43 4.59 20.37 -20.28
CA PHE A 43 3.43 20.36 -19.39
C PHE A 43 2.10 20.07 -20.10
N PRO A 44 1.74 20.66 -21.24
CA PRO A 44 0.51 20.35 -21.93
C PRO A 44 0.42 18.86 -22.32
N LYS A 45 1.51 18.28 -22.81
CA LYS A 45 1.59 16.86 -23.17
C LYS A 45 1.52 15.95 -21.95
N LEU A 46 2.15 16.34 -20.85
CA LEU A 46 2.06 15.61 -19.57
C LEU A 46 0.65 15.66 -18.99
N GLN A 47 -0.06 16.80 -19.11
CA GLN A 47 -1.46 16.91 -18.70
C GLN A 47 -2.36 15.98 -19.50
N GLU A 48 -2.19 15.93 -20.84
CA GLU A 48 -2.96 15.04 -21.69
C GLU A 48 -2.74 13.56 -21.33
N ILE A 49 -1.47 13.15 -21.16
CA ILE A 49 -1.11 11.79 -20.75
C ILE A 49 -1.71 11.47 -19.37
N ALA A 50 -1.60 12.40 -18.41
CA ALA A 50 -2.14 12.23 -17.06
C ALA A 50 -3.66 12.12 -17.05
N ALA A 51 -4.35 12.94 -17.84
CA ALA A 51 -5.81 12.90 -17.98
C ALA A 51 -6.27 11.57 -18.57
N ARG A 52 -5.64 11.10 -19.65
CA ARG A 52 -5.95 9.80 -20.26
C ARG A 52 -5.71 8.64 -19.28
N THR A 53 -4.57 8.65 -18.58
CA THR A 53 -4.26 7.62 -17.57
C THR A 53 -5.30 7.62 -16.44
N ALA A 54 -5.72 8.81 -15.99
CA ALA A 54 -6.75 8.93 -14.96
C ALA A 54 -8.10 8.37 -15.42
N GLU A 55 -8.49 8.66 -16.66
CA GLU A 55 -9.72 8.14 -17.28
C GLU A 55 -9.68 6.61 -17.41
N GLU A 56 -8.57 6.04 -17.88
CA GLU A 56 -8.36 4.58 -17.96
C GLU A 56 -8.48 3.92 -16.58
N ASN A 57 -7.85 4.50 -15.56
CA ASN A 57 -7.89 4.01 -14.18
C ASN A 57 -9.31 4.01 -13.61
N VAL A 58 -10.05 5.12 -13.82
CA VAL A 58 -11.45 5.24 -13.38
C VAL A 58 -12.33 4.25 -14.11
N THR A 59 -12.16 4.10 -15.42
CA THR A 59 -12.94 3.15 -16.22
C THR A 59 -12.76 1.72 -15.74
N LYS A 60 -11.51 1.30 -15.43
CA LYS A 60 -11.22 -0.01 -14.85
C LYS A 60 -11.92 -0.20 -13.52
N PHE A 61 -11.80 0.78 -12.62
CA PHE A 61 -12.43 0.71 -11.30
C PHE A 61 -13.96 0.62 -11.39
N VAL A 62 -14.59 1.43 -12.24
CA VAL A 62 -16.05 1.40 -12.46
C VAL A 62 -16.49 0.05 -13.02
N GLY A 63 -15.73 -0.54 -13.95
CA GLY A 63 -15.97 -1.88 -14.46
C GLY A 63 -15.96 -2.92 -13.33
N LYS A 64 -14.93 -2.89 -12.48
CA LYS A 64 -14.83 -3.75 -11.30
C LYS A 64 -15.99 -3.57 -10.32
N LEU A 65 -16.31 -2.33 -10.00
CA LEU A 65 -17.41 -2.01 -9.09
C LEU A 65 -18.76 -2.52 -9.64
N LYS A 66 -18.99 -2.38 -10.94
CA LYS A 66 -20.18 -2.91 -11.61
C LYS A 66 -20.28 -4.42 -11.50
N GLU A 67 -19.17 -5.16 -11.70
CA GLU A 67 -19.14 -6.62 -11.53
C GLU A 67 -19.50 -7.02 -10.10
N ASP A 68 -18.94 -6.34 -9.10
CA ASP A 68 -19.20 -6.61 -7.69
C ASP A 68 -20.63 -6.25 -7.29
N PHE A 69 -21.22 -5.20 -7.88
CA PHE A 69 -22.64 -4.85 -7.69
C PHE A 69 -23.57 -5.92 -8.26
N VAL A 70 -23.30 -6.42 -9.46
CA VAL A 70 -24.08 -7.49 -10.07
C VAL A 70 -24.00 -8.76 -9.21
N ARG A 71 -22.81 -9.11 -8.75
CA ARG A 71 -22.57 -10.31 -7.91
C ARG A 71 -23.29 -10.24 -6.56
N ASN A 72 -23.45 -9.04 -6.00
CA ASN A 72 -24.03 -8.82 -4.68
C ASN A 72 -25.40 -8.12 -4.72
N SER A 73 -26.07 -8.12 -5.87
CA SER A 73 -27.30 -7.34 -6.13
C SER A 73 -28.39 -7.56 -5.09
N GLU A 74 -28.54 -8.79 -4.59
CA GLU A 74 -29.56 -9.14 -3.57
C GLU A 74 -29.29 -8.52 -2.18
N LYS A 75 -28.03 -8.10 -1.92
CA LYS A 75 -27.60 -7.54 -0.64
C LYS A 75 -27.46 -6.02 -0.66
N ILE A 76 -27.53 -5.40 -1.83
CA ILE A 76 -27.31 -3.96 -1.97
C ILE A 76 -28.61 -3.19 -1.72
N ASP A 77 -28.54 -2.21 -0.83
CA ASP A 77 -29.56 -1.21 -0.63
C ASP A 77 -29.26 0.04 -1.46
N MET A 78 -29.93 0.15 -2.60
CA MET A 78 -29.74 1.26 -3.54
C MET A 78 -30.13 2.63 -2.94
N SER A 79 -30.98 2.66 -1.90
CA SER A 79 -31.35 3.91 -1.23
C SER A 79 -30.18 4.59 -0.52
N LYS A 80 -29.23 3.77 0.00
CA LYS A 80 -28.02 4.28 0.65
C LYS A 80 -27.09 5.04 -0.28
N ILE A 81 -27.16 4.80 -1.59
CA ILE A 81 -26.34 5.54 -2.57
C ILE A 81 -26.70 7.06 -2.58
N ALA A 82 -27.93 7.40 -2.21
CA ALA A 82 -28.38 8.79 -2.14
C ALA A 82 -27.93 9.51 -0.85
N GLU A 83 -27.38 8.80 0.13
CA GLU A 83 -26.86 9.40 1.37
C GLU A 83 -25.68 10.33 1.06
N PRO A 84 -25.65 11.57 1.62
CA PRO A 84 -24.56 12.52 1.37
C PRO A 84 -23.17 11.96 1.67
N ASP A 85 -23.03 11.20 2.76
CA ASP A 85 -21.79 10.54 3.17
C ASP A 85 -21.31 9.53 2.12
N VAL A 86 -22.22 8.70 1.60
CA VAL A 86 -21.92 7.73 0.55
C VAL A 86 -21.51 8.41 -0.76
N GLN A 87 -22.15 9.53 -1.11
CA GLN A 87 -21.79 10.32 -2.28
C GLN A 87 -20.39 10.92 -2.15
N TYR A 88 -20.06 11.42 -0.96
CA TYR A 88 -18.72 11.96 -0.65
C TYR A 88 -17.65 10.86 -0.76
N MET A 89 -17.92 9.70 -0.16
CA MET A 89 -17.09 8.50 -0.23
C MET A 89 -16.81 8.08 -1.68
N PHE A 90 -17.84 7.99 -2.53
CA PHE A 90 -17.66 7.67 -3.95
C PHE A 90 -16.71 8.65 -4.64
N ASN A 91 -16.88 9.94 -4.39
CA ASN A 91 -16.04 10.98 -5.00
C ASN A 91 -14.55 10.80 -4.60
N ASP A 92 -14.26 10.48 -3.34
CA ASP A 92 -12.87 10.32 -2.87
C ASP A 92 -12.23 9.02 -3.35
N ILE A 93 -12.99 7.94 -3.43
CA ILE A 93 -12.55 6.69 -4.04
C ILE A 93 -12.22 6.90 -5.52
N MET A 94 -13.08 7.61 -6.26
CA MET A 94 -12.86 7.92 -7.68
C MET A 94 -11.60 8.76 -7.89
N LYS A 95 -11.38 9.79 -7.06
CA LYS A 95 -10.13 10.59 -7.09
C LYS A 95 -8.90 9.74 -6.79
N SER A 96 -8.99 8.85 -5.81
CA SER A 96 -7.89 7.97 -5.44
C SER A 96 -7.54 6.99 -6.57
N ASN A 97 -8.54 6.38 -7.19
CA ASN A 97 -8.33 5.48 -8.33
C ASN A 97 -7.81 6.23 -9.56
N ALA A 98 -8.37 7.39 -9.91
CA ALA A 98 -7.88 8.23 -11.00
C ALA A 98 -6.37 8.48 -10.87
N ARG A 99 -5.92 8.81 -9.67
CA ARG A 99 -4.55 9.20 -9.36
C ARG A 99 -3.58 8.04 -9.25
N LYS A 100 -4.00 6.89 -8.73
CA LYS A 100 -3.12 5.77 -8.34
C LYS A 100 -3.35 4.49 -9.14
N GLY A 101 -4.49 4.31 -9.80
CA GLY A 101 -4.85 3.09 -10.52
C GLY A 101 -4.79 1.87 -9.59
N GLU A 102 -4.11 0.81 -10.00
CA GLU A 102 -3.95 -0.44 -9.23
C GLU A 102 -3.34 -0.23 -7.83
N LYS A 103 -2.52 0.83 -7.66
CA LYS A 103 -1.94 1.18 -6.35
C LYS A 103 -2.95 1.76 -5.36
N ALA A 104 -4.18 2.03 -5.78
CA ALA A 104 -5.27 2.40 -4.89
C ALA A 104 -5.96 1.17 -4.26
N ASN A 105 -5.58 -0.04 -4.65
CA ASN A 105 -6.20 -1.31 -4.24
C ASN A 105 -7.70 -1.39 -4.61
N PRO A 106 -8.03 -1.27 -5.91
CA PRO A 106 -9.41 -1.15 -6.39
C PRO A 106 -10.31 -2.31 -5.98
N GLU A 107 -9.79 -3.54 -5.86
CA GLU A 107 -10.55 -4.70 -5.41
C GLU A 107 -11.05 -4.55 -3.98
N ILE A 108 -10.19 -4.07 -3.08
CA ILE A 108 -10.54 -3.85 -1.67
C ILE A 108 -11.53 -2.68 -1.57
N LEU A 109 -11.28 -1.59 -2.30
CA LEU A 109 -12.18 -0.44 -2.32
C LEU A 109 -13.57 -0.81 -2.83
N SER A 110 -13.66 -1.60 -3.91
CA SER A 110 -14.95 -2.07 -4.44
C SER A 110 -15.70 -2.93 -3.43
N ALA A 111 -15.00 -3.86 -2.74
CA ALA A 111 -15.60 -4.68 -1.71
C ALA A 111 -16.11 -3.86 -0.51
N LEU A 112 -15.35 -2.84 -0.09
CA LEU A 112 -15.75 -1.91 0.99
C LEU A 112 -16.99 -1.09 0.60
N VAL A 113 -17.07 -0.63 -0.65
CA VAL A 113 -18.25 0.06 -1.17
C VAL A 113 -19.49 -0.83 -1.07
N VAL A 114 -19.41 -2.07 -1.59
CA VAL A 114 -20.51 -3.03 -1.52
C VAL A 114 -20.93 -3.27 -0.07
N GLN A 115 -19.97 -3.43 0.85
CA GLN A 115 -20.26 -3.65 2.26
C GLN A 115 -20.92 -2.43 2.92
N ARG A 116 -20.49 -1.21 2.58
CA ARG A 116 -21.04 0.06 3.11
C ARG A 116 -22.52 0.24 2.73
N ILE A 117 -22.89 -0.11 1.50
CA ILE A 117 -24.25 0.04 0.98
C ILE A 117 -25.07 -1.25 1.10
N SER A 118 -24.59 -2.25 1.81
CA SER A 118 -25.32 -3.50 2.00
C SER A 118 -26.49 -3.31 2.99
N THR A 119 -27.53 -4.14 2.83
CA THR A 119 -28.69 -4.20 3.75
C THR A 119 -28.27 -4.55 5.18
N ASP A 120 -27.20 -5.32 5.34
CA ASP A 120 -26.64 -5.75 6.63
C ASP A 120 -25.73 -4.69 7.28
N SER A 121 -25.48 -3.56 6.61
CA SER A 121 -24.63 -2.50 7.13
C SER A 121 -25.33 -1.74 8.24
N ASN A 122 -24.73 -1.77 9.43
CA ASN A 122 -25.10 -0.96 10.61
C ASN A 122 -24.14 0.22 10.78
N ASP A 123 -24.43 1.10 11.75
CA ASP A 123 -23.64 2.32 11.98
C ASP A 123 -22.15 2.05 12.22
N MET A 124 -21.81 1.02 13.01
CA MET A 124 -20.41 0.69 13.28
C MET A 124 -19.71 0.16 12.02
N LEU A 125 -20.39 -0.70 11.25
CA LEU A 125 -19.84 -1.20 10.00
C LEU A 125 -19.69 -0.07 8.96
N SER A 126 -20.64 0.83 8.90
CA SER A 126 -20.59 2.02 8.06
C SER A 126 -19.38 2.91 8.38
N LEU A 127 -19.18 3.19 9.67
CA LEU A 127 -18.01 3.96 10.15
C LEU A 127 -16.70 3.22 9.80
N THR A 128 -16.62 1.94 10.10
CA THR A 128 -15.41 1.13 9.82
C THR A 128 -15.10 1.08 8.33
N CYS A 129 -16.10 0.94 7.46
CA CYS A 129 -15.91 0.98 6.02
C CYS A 129 -15.40 2.35 5.56
N GLY A 130 -15.94 3.45 6.10
CA GLY A 130 -15.48 4.80 5.79
C GLY A 130 -14.00 4.98 6.10
N GLU A 131 -13.59 4.71 7.33
CA GLU A 131 -12.18 4.77 7.75
C GLU A 131 -11.27 3.88 6.91
N ALA A 132 -11.72 2.64 6.61
CA ALA A 132 -10.94 1.73 5.76
C ALA A 132 -10.74 2.28 4.33
N MET A 133 -11.75 2.94 3.76
CA MET A 133 -11.66 3.54 2.43
C MET A 133 -10.66 4.70 2.36
N ASP A 134 -10.48 5.43 3.45
CA ASP A 134 -9.47 6.50 3.55
C ASP A 134 -8.04 5.95 3.69
N ILE A 135 -7.90 4.78 4.29
CA ILE A 135 -6.61 4.16 4.59
C ILE A 135 -6.13 3.28 3.44
N VAL A 136 -6.99 2.45 2.86
CA VAL A 136 -6.63 1.45 1.83
C VAL A 136 -5.84 2.04 0.66
N PRO A 137 -6.17 3.23 0.11
CA PRO A 137 -5.36 3.83 -0.96
C PRO A 137 -3.95 4.27 -0.53
N LYS A 138 -3.64 4.27 0.77
CA LYS A 138 -2.33 4.61 1.34
C LYS A 138 -1.47 3.37 1.55
N LEU A 139 -2.04 2.17 1.49
CA LEU A 139 -1.34 0.91 1.69
C LEU A 139 -0.74 0.39 0.37
N ASN A 140 0.45 -0.19 0.46
CA ASN A 140 1.05 -0.96 -0.62
C ASN A 140 0.77 -2.47 -0.44
N THR A 141 1.19 -3.28 -1.42
CA THR A 141 0.99 -4.74 -1.40
C THR A 141 1.63 -5.41 -0.18
N GLU A 142 2.82 -4.93 0.26
CA GLU A 142 3.50 -5.48 1.44
C GLU A 142 2.70 -5.23 2.71
N HIS A 143 2.17 -4.00 2.87
CA HIS A 143 1.31 -3.65 4.00
C HIS A 143 0.07 -4.55 4.06
N ILE A 144 -0.61 -4.74 2.92
CA ILE A 144 -1.81 -5.57 2.83
C ILE A 144 -1.49 -7.03 3.15
N SER A 145 -0.42 -7.59 2.57
CA SER A 145 0.01 -8.96 2.81
C SER A 145 0.36 -9.20 4.28
N PHE A 146 1.07 -8.26 4.90
CA PHE A 146 1.41 -8.32 6.32
C PHE A 146 0.16 -8.25 7.22
N LEU A 147 -0.75 -7.30 6.97
CA LEU A 147 -1.99 -7.18 7.72
C LEU A 147 -2.88 -8.43 7.56
N THR A 148 -2.90 -9.00 6.34
CA THR A 148 -3.61 -10.26 6.07
C THR A 148 -3.00 -11.40 6.87
N PHE A 149 -1.66 -11.52 6.89
CA PHE A 149 -0.98 -12.50 7.73
C PHE A 149 -1.35 -12.34 9.21
N HIS A 150 -1.28 -11.12 9.73
CA HIS A 150 -1.65 -10.84 11.12
C HIS A 150 -3.08 -11.24 11.45
N GLN A 151 -4.03 -10.89 10.59
CA GLN A 151 -5.43 -11.23 10.78
C GLN A 151 -5.67 -12.74 10.71
N MET A 152 -5.01 -13.43 9.79
CA MET A 152 -5.11 -14.87 9.67
C MET A 152 -4.50 -15.58 10.89
N MET A 153 -3.36 -15.11 11.39
CA MET A 153 -2.75 -15.63 12.63
C MET A 153 -3.69 -15.44 13.83
N TYR A 154 -4.32 -14.27 13.96
CA TYR A 154 -5.31 -14.04 15.01
C TYR A 154 -6.48 -15.03 14.93
N LYS A 155 -6.96 -15.34 13.72
CA LYS A 155 -8.02 -16.34 13.49
C LYS A 155 -7.57 -17.75 13.85
N VAL A 156 -6.33 -18.14 13.47
CA VAL A 156 -5.75 -19.46 13.79
C VAL A 156 -5.75 -19.73 15.28
N PHE A 157 -5.37 -18.74 16.11
CA PHE A 157 -5.37 -18.90 17.57
C PHE A 157 -6.77 -19.09 18.18
N ASN A 158 -7.80 -18.70 17.46
CA ASN A 158 -9.19 -18.85 17.90
C ASN A 158 -9.89 -20.11 17.34
N LEU A 159 -9.18 -20.91 16.52
CA LEU A 159 -9.72 -22.16 15.97
C LEU A 159 -9.20 -23.35 16.80
N ALA A 160 -10.10 -24.24 17.19
CA ALA A 160 -9.77 -25.46 17.93
C ALA A 160 -9.27 -26.55 16.96
N TYR A 161 -8.04 -26.45 16.47
CA TYR A 161 -7.42 -27.53 15.70
C TYR A 161 -7.11 -28.72 16.59
N THR A 162 -7.48 -29.91 16.15
CA THR A 162 -7.24 -31.16 16.88
C THR A 162 -6.17 -32.01 16.21
N LYS A 163 -5.87 -31.76 14.94
CA LYS A 163 -4.93 -32.56 14.12
C LYS A 163 -3.88 -31.68 13.45
N TYR A 164 -2.68 -32.23 13.36
CA TYR A 164 -1.55 -31.58 12.66
C TYR A 164 -1.84 -31.28 11.19
N THR A 165 -2.53 -32.18 10.48
CA THR A 165 -2.88 -31.99 9.06
C THR A 165 -3.74 -30.76 8.81
N GLU A 166 -4.71 -30.48 9.70
CA GLU A 166 -5.56 -29.28 9.60
C GLU A 166 -4.73 -28.01 9.80
N PHE A 167 -3.78 -28.04 10.73
CA PHE A 167 -2.86 -26.95 10.99
C PHE A 167 -1.90 -26.71 9.80
N GLU A 168 -1.38 -27.78 9.19
CA GLU A 168 -0.52 -27.71 8.01
C GLU A 168 -1.24 -27.10 6.79
N GLU A 169 -2.47 -27.52 6.52
CA GLU A 169 -3.28 -26.96 5.42
C GLU A 169 -3.52 -25.46 5.62
N TRP A 170 -3.83 -25.09 6.86
CA TRP A 170 -4.01 -23.68 7.22
C TRP A 170 -2.72 -22.87 7.07
N GLY A 171 -1.59 -23.43 7.48
CA GLY A 171 -0.28 -22.83 7.27
C GLY A 171 0.02 -22.59 5.80
N LYS A 172 -0.25 -23.56 4.91
CA LYS A 172 -0.10 -23.40 3.45
C LYS A 172 -1.00 -22.28 2.90
N LEU A 173 -2.23 -22.18 3.40
CA LEU A 173 -3.16 -21.10 3.02
C LEU A 173 -2.62 -19.73 3.46
N ILE A 174 -2.16 -19.61 4.69
CA ILE A 174 -1.56 -18.37 5.22
C ILE A 174 -0.38 -17.94 4.35
N MET A 175 0.55 -18.83 4.05
CA MET A 175 1.72 -18.55 3.20
C MET A 175 1.29 -18.05 1.82
N LYS A 176 0.30 -18.67 1.23
CA LYS A 176 -0.21 -18.30 -0.10
C LYS A 176 -0.86 -16.91 -0.09
N VAL A 177 -1.70 -16.62 0.91
CA VAL A 177 -2.49 -15.38 0.96
C VAL A 177 -1.64 -14.21 1.43
N SER A 178 -0.70 -14.43 2.35
CA SER A 178 0.23 -13.39 2.81
C SER A 178 1.36 -13.10 1.82
N ASN A 179 1.44 -13.81 0.70
CA ASN A 179 2.50 -13.63 -0.30
C ASN A 179 3.91 -13.83 0.29
N ASN A 180 4.04 -14.65 1.33
CA ASN A 180 5.24 -14.88 2.12
C ASN A 180 5.80 -13.62 2.83
N ILE A 181 4.99 -12.60 3.03
CA ILE A 181 5.38 -11.38 3.75
C ILE A 181 4.92 -11.50 5.19
N PHE A 182 5.83 -11.91 6.08
CA PHE A 182 5.59 -12.12 7.51
C PHE A 182 6.19 -11.01 8.37
N GLU A 183 7.13 -10.27 7.81
CA GLU A 183 7.82 -9.18 8.47
C GLU A 183 7.82 -7.93 7.59
N LEU A 184 7.74 -6.78 8.23
CA LEU A 184 7.91 -5.48 7.60
C LEU A 184 9.13 -4.78 8.17
N SER A 185 9.76 -3.93 7.36
CA SER A 185 10.80 -3.03 7.85
C SER A 185 10.25 -2.07 8.92
N ASP A 186 11.12 -1.61 9.82
CA ASP A 186 10.74 -0.65 10.87
C ASP A 186 10.01 0.58 10.34
N ILE A 187 10.38 1.06 9.15
CA ILE A 187 9.75 2.22 8.53
C ILE A 187 8.31 1.93 8.12
N ASN A 188 8.05 0.73 7.58
CA ASN A 188 6.70 0.30 7.21
C ASN A 188 5.83 0.07 8.46
N ILE A 189 6.39 -0.50 9.52
CA ILE A 189 5.69 -0.67 10.80
C ILE A 189 5.29 0.69 11.37
N LYS A 190 6.23 1.64 11.46
CA LYS A 190 5.96 3.01 11.92
C LYS A 190 4.92 3.73 11.06
N TYR A 191 4.92 3.46 9.76
CA TYR A 191 3.92 4.02 8.86
C TYR A 191 2.52 3.46 9.14
N LEU A 192 2.38 2.14 9.37
CA LEU A 192 1.11 1.53 9.75
C LEU A 192 0.63 2.00 11.14
N GLU A 193 1.56 2.21 12.09
CA GLU A 193 1.25 2.83 13.38
C GLU A 193 0.72 4.27 13.21
N TYR A 194 1.38 5.07 12.37
CA TYR A 194 0.95 6.43 12.05
C TYR A 194 -0.45 6.47 11.41
N LEU A 195 -0.79 5.49 10.57
CA LEU A 195 -2.12 5.36 9.99
C LEU A 195 -3.18 4.83 10.98
N GLY A 196 -2.78 4.44 12.18
CA GLY A 196 -3.69 3.86 13.19
C GLY A 196 -4.14 2.43 12.87
N VAL A 197 -3.50 1.76 11.89
CA VAL A 197 -3.85 0.39 11.46
C VAL A 197 -3.18 -0.67 12.34
N LEU A 198 -2.06 -0.32 12.93
CA LEU A 198 -1.27 -1.17 13.81
C LEU A 198 -1.04 -0.48 15.14
N SER A 199 -1.20 -1.19 16.25
CA SER A 199 -0.75 -0.73 17.57
C SER A 199 0.41 -1.60 18.05
N LYS A 200 1.38 -0.98 18.71
CA LYS A 200 2.45 -1.71 19.41
C LYS A 200 1.93 -2.28 20.72
N ASP A 201 1.20 -3.38 20.64
CA ASP A 201 1.05 -4.23 21.81
C ASP A 201 2.29 -5.12 21.91
N TYR A 202 3.09 -4.90 22.95
CA TYR A 202 4.24 -5.73 23.25
C TYR A 202 3.81 -7.16 23.55
N VAL A 203 3.61 -7.97 22.52
CA VAL A 203 3.55 -9.42 22.69
C VAL A 203 4.98 -9.88 22.87
N VAL A 204 5.35 -10.16 24.12
CA VAL A 204 6.66 -10.72 24.45
C VAL A 204 6.76 -12.07 23.74
N GLN A 205 7.72 -12.25 22.82
CA GLN A 205 7.93 -13.45 22.00
C GLN A 205 7.84 -14.77 22.79
N ASN A 206 8.31 -14.78 24.05
CA ASN A 206 8.23 -15.93 24.95
C ASN A 206 6.79 -16.35 25.35
N GLN A 207 5.83 -15.43 25.28
CA GLN A 207 4.43 -15.76 25.59
C GLN A 207 3.71 -16.35 24.38
N PHE A 208 4.09 -15.94 23.17
CA PHE A 208 3.54 -16.47 21.93
C PHE A 208 3.82 -17.97 21.80
N TYR A 209 5.09 -18.38 21.92
CA TYR A 209 5.48 -19.78 21.83
C TYR A 209 4.80 -20.67 22.89
N LYS A 210 4.82 -20.26 24.15
CA LYS A 210 4.15 -20.97 25.24
C LYS A 210 2.65 -21.03 25.05
N GLY A 211 2.04 -19.96 24.57
CA GLY A 211 0.61 -19.88 24.26
C GLY A 211 0.24 -20.86 23.14
N THR A 212 1.03 -20.89 22.06
CA THR A 212 0.84 -21.81 20.93
C THR A 212 0.91 -23.28 21.36
N LEU A 213 1.93 -23.68 22.10
CA LEU A 213 2.07 -25.06 22.60
C LEU A 213 0.99 -25.45 23.61
N LYS A 214 0.46 -24.48 24.36
CA LYS A 214 -0.68 -24.71 25.26
C LYS A 214 -1.99 -24.90 24.47
N ALA A 215 -2.21 -24.10 23.43
CA ALA A 215 -3.38 -24.18 22.57
C ALA A 215 -3.36 -25.42 21.67
N TYR A 216 -2.18 -25.83 21.21
CA TYR A 216 -1.98 -26.94 20.27
C TYR A 216 -0.93 -27.93 20.79
N PRO A 217 -1.30 -28.80 21.76
CA PRO A 217 -0.37 -29.74 22.39
C PRO A 217 0.32 -30.70 21.42
N PHE A 218 -0.30 -31.02 20.29
CA PHE A 218 0.26 -31.88 19.25
C PHE A 218 1.48 -31.30 18.55
N LEU A 219 1.71 -29.98 18.65
CA LEU A 219 2.93 -29.33 18.12
C LEU A 219 4.16 -29.61 18.98
N LYS A 220 4.03 -30.10 20.21
CA LYS A 220 5.17 -30.40 21.08
C LYS A 220 6.11 -31.45 20.46
N ASP A 221 5.55 -32.43 19.78
CA ASP A 221 6.31 -33.53 19.21
C ASP A 221 6.95 -33.16 17.85
N VAL A 222 6.40 -32.17 17.17
CA VAL A 222 6.86 -31.70 15.84
C VAL A 222 7.83 -30.53 15.98
N ALA A 223 7.61 -29.66 16.94
CA ALA A 223 8.26 -28.36 17.05
C ALA A 223 9.69 -28.41 17.61
N TYR A 224 10.05 -29.46 18.37
CA TYR A 224 11.35 -29.48 19.07
C TYR A 224 12.56 -29.48 18.12
N ASN A 225 12.43 -30.03 16.93
CA ASN A 225 13.53 -30.11 15.95
C ASN A 225 13.58 -28.97 14.94
N VAL A 226 12.47 -28.31 14.65
CA VAL A 226 12.38 -27.25 13.63
C VAL A 226 12.46 -25.87 14.27
N MET A 227 11.74 -25.65 15.35
CA MET A 227 11.68 -24.33 15.99
C MET A 227 12.93 -24.00 16.83
N ASP A 228 13.64 -24.99 17.38
CA ASP A 228 14.84 -24.74 18.19
C ASP A 228 16.04 -24.30 17.32
N ASN A 229 16.01 -24.57 16.02
CA ASN A 229 17.02 -24.13 15.06
C ASN A 229 16.73 -22.78 14.40
N GLU A 230 15.45 -22.39 14.28
CA GLU A 230 15.05 -21.13 13.62
C GLU A 230 14.85 -19.96 14.59
N PHE A 231 14.55 -20.24 15.88
CA PHE A 231 14.37 -19.22 16.91
C PHE A 231 15.58 -18.97 17.82
N LYS A 232 16.70 -19.65 17.57
CA LYS A 232 18.00 -19.23 18.10
C LYS A 232 18.59 -18.14 17.21
N VAL A 233 17.87 -17.07 17.01
CA VAL A 233 18.45 -15.86 16.44
C VAL A 233 18.97 -15.00 17.61
N ASN A 234 20.23 -14.73 17.52
CA ASN A 234 21.14 -13.95 18.36
C ASN A 234 20.54 -12.67 18.95
#